data_e698dc25950b410318b0484dbeebe1d5
#
_entry.id   e698dc25950b410318b0484dbeebe1d5
#
_cell.length_a   1.000
_cell.length_b   1.000
_cell.length_c   1.000
_cell.angle_alpha   90.00
_cell.angle_beta   90.00
_cell.angle_gamma   90.00
#
_symmetry.space_group_name_H-M   'P 1'
#
loop_
_entity.id
_entity.type
_entity.pdbx_description
1 polymer ?
#
loop_
_entity_poly.entity_id
_entity_poly.type
_entity_poly.pdbx_seq_one_letter_code
_entity_poly.pdbx_strand_id
1 'polypeptide(L)'
;TAVDFDNLMVAGAYMSWGVVVLFYTASMTHLPYVTPAAKFSGKLIYTNTNTCGAHRGLGGSQPRFAMEILMDMAAEKLGMTPLQIRLLNAVESGHTCRSMMYVPHTEYKKTLQTAADNCDFENKYGKLPFGEGVGISGGYYISGTSYTLYLSYKPHTVANVKIEGENNVVLYCGATDIGQGADMVMAQMAAETLGVRSEDVKVVSRDTELATFDLG
;
A
#
# COMPACT_ATOMS: atom_id res chain seq x y z
N THR A 1 -20.42 -10.40 7.06
CA THR A 1 -20.37 -10.03 5.64
C THR A 1 -19.26 -10.83 4.97
N ALA A 2 -19.44 -11.21 3.73
CA ALA A 2 -18.48 -11.96 2.93
C ALA A 2 -18.14 -11.20 1.64
N VAL A 3 -16.92 -11.41 1.13
CA VAL A 3 -16.48 -10.89 -0.16
C VAL A 3 -16.11 -12.07 -1.07
N ASP A 4 -16.70 -12.14 -2.24
CA ASP A 4 -16.29 -13.03 -3.32
C ASP A 4 -15.70 -12.16 -4.44
N PHE A 5 -14.44 -12.40 -4.78
CA PHE A 5 -13.68 -11.59 -5.71
C PHE A 5 -13.18 -12.48 -6.86
N ASP A 6 -13.69 -12.27 -8.04
CA ASP A 6 -13.23 -12.93 -9.27
C ASP A 6 -12.43 -11.94 -10.12
N ASN A 7 -11.20 -12.28 -10.44
CA ASN A 7 -10.25 -11.40 -11.12
C ASN A 7 -9.73 -12.06 -12.39
N LEU A 8 -9.88 -11.36 -13.51
CA LEU A 8 -9.28 -11.71 -14.78
C LEU A 8 -8.21 -10.68 -15.14
N MET A 9 -6.96 -11.10 -15.15
CA MET A 9 -5.81 -10.24 -15.41
C MET A 9 -5.15 -10.59 -16.73
N VAL A 10 -4.77 -9.60 -17.51
CA VAL A 10 -4.08 -9.74 -18.80
C VAL A 10 -2.60 -9.53 -18.61
N ALA A 11 -1.77 -10.51 -18.97
CA ALA A 11 -0.31 -10.41 -18.93
C ALA A 11 0.29 -9.71 -20.15
N GLY A 12 -0.44 -9.70 -21.27
CA GLY A 12 0.13 -9.38 -22.57
C GLY A 12 0.86 -10.61 -23.17
N ALA A 13 1.82 -10.38 -24.03
CA ALA A 13 2.52 -11.45 -24.76
C ALA A 13 3.44 -12.30 -23.88
N TYR A 14 3.94 -11.73 -22.78
CA TYR A 14 4.85 -12.41 -21.85
C TYR A 14 4.41 -12.19 -20.41
N MET A 15 4.75 -13.13 -19.53
CA MET A 15 4.31 -13.14 -18.14
C MET A 15 4.84 -11.95 -17.33
N SER A 16 6.12 -11.57 -17.53
CA SER A 16 6.78 -10.53 -16.73
C SER A 16 6.43 -10.67 -15.23
N TRP A 17 5.93 -9.60 -14.61
CA TRP A 17 5.47 -9.58 -13.21
C TRP A 17 4.00 -9.98 -13.01
N GLY A 18 3.31 -10.44 -14.04
CA GLY A 18 1.87 -10.70 -14.01
C GLY A 18 1.41 -11.63 -12.89
N VAL A 19 2.14 -12.73 -12.64
CA VAL A 19 1.81 -13.65 -11.52
C VAL A 19 1.94 -12.94 -10.18
N VAL A 20 3.00 -12.17 -9.99
CA VAL A 20 3.24 -11.42 -8.75
C VAL A 20 2.13 -10.40 -8.53
N VAL A 21 1.74 -9.65 -9.57
CA VAL A 21 0.63 -8.70 -9.53
C VAL A 21 -0.66 -9.38 -9.07
N LEU A 22 -0.97 -10.58 -9.61
CA LEU A 22 -2.17 -11.33 -9.25
C LEU A 22 -2.15 -11.78 -7.78
N PHE A 23 -1.01 -12.24 -7.26
CA PHE A 23 -0.86 -12.57 -5.84
C PHE A 23 -1.03 -11.37 -4.93
N TYR A 24 -0.48 -10.22 -5.33
CA TYR A 24 -0.68 -8.98 -4.58
C TYR A 24 -2.13 -8.54 -4.59
N THR A 25 -2.82 -8.66 -5.73
CA THR A 25 -4.26 -8.41 -5.83
C THR A 25 -5.04 -9.24 -4.82
N ALA A 26 -4.76 -10.56 -4.76
CA ALA A 26 -5.40 -11.45 -3.78
C ALA A 26 -5.13 -11.01 -2.33
N SER A 27 -3.88 -10.69 -2.03
CA SER A 27 -3.47 -10.30 -0.68
C SER A 27 -4.07 -8.97 -0.24
N MET A 28 -4.17 -8.01 -1.16
CA MET A 28 -4.63 -6.64 -0.89
C MET A 28 -6.15 -6.46 -0.92
N THR A 29 -6.90 -7.42 -1.47
CA THR A 29 -8.36 -7.32 -1.59
C THR A 29 -9.05 -7.07 -0.26
N HIS A 30 -8.51 -7.61 0.83
CA HIS A 30 -9.13 -7.53 2.16
C HIS A 30 -8.76 -6.27 2.93
N LEU A 31 -7.70 -5.60 2.56
CA LEU A 31 -7.28 -4.36 3.19
C LEU A 31 -7.96 -3.17 2.51
N PRO A 32 -8.36 -2.15 3.26
CA PRO A 32 -8.21 -1.91 4.69
C PRO A 32 -9.43 -2.30 5.55
N TYR A 33 -10.26 -3.23 5.12
CA TYR A 33 -11.51 -3.56 5.82
C TYR A 33 -11.49 -4.95 6.45
N VAL A 34 -12.16 -5.07 7.59
CA VAL A 34 -12.38 -6.36 8.25
C VAL A 34 -13.37 -7.19 7.41
N THR A 35 -12.89 -8.31 6.87
CA THR A 35 -13.67 -9.22 6.04
C THR A 35 -13.70 -10.60 6.68
N PRO A 36 -14.78 -10.97 7.41
CA PRO A 36 -14.85 -12.24 8.13
C PRO A 36 -14.79 -13.49 7.23
N ALA A 37 -15.33 -13.40 6.02
CA ALA A 37 -15.27 -14.46 5.02
C ALA A 37 -14.89 -13.88 3.65
N ALA A 38 -13.95 -14.53 2.98
CA ALA A 38 -13.48 -14.08 1.69
C ALA A 38 -13.14 -15.26 0.78
N LYS A 39 -13.48 -15.10 -0.49
CA LYS A 39 -13.04 -15.96 -1.56
C LYS A 39 -12.38 -15.10 -2.64
N PHE A 40 -11.25 -15.56 -3.12
CA PHE A 40 -10.55 -14.96 -4.27
C PHE A 40 -10.35 -16.01 -5.35
N SER A 41 -10.73 -15.66 -6.56
CA SER A 41 -10.49 -16.45 -7.77
C SER A 41 -9.76 -15.55 -8.77
N GLY A 42 -8.60 -15.96 -9.23
CA GLY A 42 -7.79 -15.17 -10.13
C GLY A 42 -7.29 -15.96 -11.33
N LYS A 43 -7.41 -15.37 -12.50
CA LYS A 43 -6.88 -15.92 -13.76
C LYS A 43 -5.95 -14.89 -14.40
N LEU A 44 -4.76 -15.35 -14.78
CA LEU A 44 -3.82 -14.59 -15.60
C LEU A 44 -3.82 -15.18 -17.00
N ILE A 45 -4.11 -14.36 -18.00
CA ILE A 45 -4.17 -14.79 -19.40
C ILE A 45 -3.13 -14.08 -20.26
N TYR A 46 -2.60 -14.80 -21.24
CA TYR A 46 -1.75 -14.22 -22.28
C TYR A 46 -2.60 -13.67 -23.43
N THR A 47 -2.13 -12.60 -24.01
CA THR A 47 -2.77 -11.95 -25.16
C THR A 47 -1.70 -11.41 -26.12
N ASN A 48 -2.09 -11.11 -27.36
CA ASN A 48 -1.22 -10.50 -28.37
C ASN A 48 -1.08 -8.98 -28.20
N THR A 49 -1.09 -8.51 -26.95
CA THR A 49 -0.89 -7.10 -26.60
C THR A 49 0.49 -6.87 -25.95
N ASN A 50 0.86 -5.64 -25.73
CA ASN A 50 2.10 -5.33 -25.03
C ASN A 50 2.13 -6.01 -23.66
N THR A 51 3.32 -6.45 -23.26
CA THR A 51 3.54 -7.07 -21.95
C THR A 51 3.25 -6.10 -20.84
N CYS A 52 2.42 -6.50 -19.89
CA CYS A 52 2.15 -5.75 -18.68
C CYS A 52 3.30 -5.91 -17.69
N GLY A 53 3.66 -4.83 -17.02
CA GLY A 53 4.73 -4.81 -16.03
C GLY A 53 4.28 -4.32 -14.66
N ALA A 54 5.23 -4.26 -13.75
CA ALA A 54 5.01 -3.69 -12.44
C ALA A 54 4.79 -2.16 -12.54
N HIS A 55 3.78 -1.67 -11.84
CA HIS A 55 3.53 -0.25 -11.65
C HIS A 55 3.42 0.04 -10.16
N ARG A 56 3.81 1.23 -9.72
CA ARG A 56 3.73 1.63 -8.30
C ARG A 56 2.32 1.39 -7.75
N GLY A 57 2.21 0.72 -6.59
CA GLY A 57 0.95 0.20 -6.07
C GLY A 57 0.62 -1.21 -6.58
N LEU A 58 1.62 -1.94 -7.05
CA LEU A 58 1.61 -3.27 -7.65
C LEU A 58 0.49 -4.17 -7.10
N GLY A 59 -0.50 -4.48 -7.93
CA GLY A 59 -1.62 -5.37 -7.58
C GLY A 59 -2.60 -4.83 -6.54
N GLY A 60 -2.32 -3.68 -5.91
CA GLY A 60 -3.19 -3.08 -4.89
C GLY A 60 -4.25 -2.15 -5.46
N SER A 61 -3.95 -1.45 -6.54
CA SER A 61 -4.85 -0.43 -7.10
C SER A 61 -6.12 -1.04 -7.71
N GLN A 62 -6.00 -2.14 -8.43
CA GLN A 62 -7.11 -2.78 -9.13
C GLN A 62 -8.21 -3.28 -8.17
N PRO A 63 -7.91 -4.11 -7.15
CA PRO A 63 -8.92 -4.55 -6.20
C PRO A 63 -9.45 -3.40 -5.37
N ARG A 64 -8.64 -2.37 -5.13
CA ARG A 64 -9.05 -1.20 -4.38
C ARG A 64 -10.16 -0.43 -5.11
N PHE A 65 -10.00 -0.19 -6.39
CA PHE A 65 -11.02 0.47 -7.20
C PHE A 65 -12.38 -0.25 -7.09
N ALA A 66 -12.39 -1.57 -7.28
CA ALA A 66 -13.61 -2.36 -7.19
C ALA A 66 -14.19 -2.35 -5.76
N MET A 67 -13.35 -2.52 -4.74
CA MET A 67 -13.81 -2.59 -3.35
C MET A 67 -14.38 -1.27 -2.86
N GLU A 68 -13.77 -0.15 -3.23
CA GLU A 68 -14.26 1.18 -2.81
C GLU A 68 -15.61 1.51 -3.43
N ILE A 69 -15.83 1.12 -4.71
CA ILE A 69 -17.16 1.24 -5.35
C ILE A 69 -18.19 0.35 -4.64
N LEU A 70 -17.84 -0.89 -4.30
CA LEU A 70 -18.73 -1.78 -3.55
C LEU A 70 -19.07 -1.21 -2.16
N MET A 71 -18.12 -0.57 -1.50
CA MET A 71 -18.38 0.11 -0.22
C MET A 71 -19.37 1.26 -0.37
N ASP A 72 -19.25 2.07 -1.41
CA ASP A 72 -20.21 3.15 -1.69
C ASP A 72 -21.61 2.61 -2.01
N MET A 73 -21.71 1.58 -2.86
CA MET A 73 -22.97 0.92 -3.17
C MET A 73 -23.62 0.29 -1.92
N ALA A 74 -22.82 -0.28 -1.04
CA ALA A 74 -23.30 -0.84 0.21
C ALA A 74 -23.77 0.26 1.18
N ALA A 75 -23.04 1.37 1.26
CA ALA A 75 -23.43 2.53 2.06
C ALA A 75 -24.80 3.05 1.63
N GLU A 76 -25.00 3.27 0.34
CA GLU A 76 -26.26 3.73 -0.22
C GLU A 76 -27.43 2.80 0.15
N LYS A 77 -27.26 1.49 -0.03
CA LYS A 77 -28.31 0.49 0.31
C LYS A 77 -28.62 0.41 1.80
N LEU A 78 -27.67 0.75 2.66
CA LEU A 78 -27.82 0.74 4.11
C LEU A 78 -28.24 2.09 4.67
N GLY A 79 -28.39 3.12 3.85
CA GLY A 79 -28.69 4.48 4.30
C GLY A 79 -27.56 5.12 5.12
N MET A 80 -26.32 4.71 4.86
CA MET A 80 -25.11 5.23 5.50
C MET A 80 -24.36 6.18 4.57
N THR A 81 -23.54 7.07 5.14
CA THR A 81 -22.58 7.81 4.31
C THR A 81 -21.38 6.92 3.94
N PRO A 82 -20.66 7.23 2.84
CA PRO A 82 -19.41 6.55 2.48
C PRO A 82 -18.36 6.56 3.58
N LEU A 83 -18.31 7.61 4.39
CA LEU A 83 -17.41 7.70 5.54
C LEU A 83 -17.83 6.72 6.65
N GLN A 84 -19.11 6.72 7.02
CA GLN A 84 -19.62 5.87 8.10
C GLN A 84 -19.37 4.40 7.87
N ILE A 85 -19.64 3.89 6.66
CA ILE A 85 -19.41 2.46 6.35
C ILE A 85 -17.92 2.09 6.40
N ARG A 86 -17.04 3.00 5.97
CA ARG A 86 -15.59 2.80 6.04
C ARG A 86 -15.07 2.77 7.45
N LEU A 87 -15.48 3.72 8.29
CA LEU A 87 -15.09 3.75 9.70
C LEU A 87 -15.59 2.51 10.47
N LEU A 88 -16.80 2.05 10.16
CA LEU A 88 -17.37 0.85 10.78
C LEU A 88 -16.58 -0.42 10.46
N ASN A 89 -16.07 -0.55 9.24
CA ASN A 89 -15.42 -1.76 8.76
C ASN A 89 -13.88 -1.67 8.73
N ALA A 90 -13.30 -0.55 9.07
CA ALA A 90 -11.86 -0.32 9.02
C ALA A 90 -11.09 -1.29 9.92
N VAL A 91 -9.97 -1.81 9.42
CA VAL A 91 -9.05 -2.61 10.23
C VAL A 91 -8.44 -1.77 11.35
N GLU A 92 -8.16 -2.44 12.45
CA GLU A 92 -7.47 -1.87 13.62
C GLU A 92 -6.12 -2.56 13.84
N SER A 93 -5.28 -1.93 14.64
CA SER A 93 -4.00 -2.50 15.06
C SER A 93 -4.21 -3.88 15.71
N GLY A 94 -3.35 -4.83 15.40
CA GLY A 94 -3.44 -6.21 15.88
C GLY A 94 -4.32 -7.13 15.01
N HIS A 95 -4.95 -6.62 13.94
CA HIS A 95 -5.79 -7.45 13.08
C HIS A 95 -4.95 -8.35 12.16
N THR A 96 -5.37 -9.62 12.03
CA THR A 96 -4.84 -10.53 11.01
C THR A 96 -5.88 -10.72 9.92
N CYS A 97 -5.54 -10.33 8.69
CA CYS A 97 -6.41 -10.46 7.53
C CYS A 97 -6.57 -11.92 7.08
N ARG A 98 -7.59 -12.20 6.26
CA ARG A 98 -7.78 -13.53 5.67
C ARG A 98 -6.64 -13.95 4.73
N SER A 99 -5.90 -13.01 4.20
CA SER A 99 -4.66 -13.25 3.45
C SER A 99 -3.45 -13.54 4.33
N MET A 100 -3.64 -13.78 5.62
CA MET A 100 -2.59 -14.01 6.64
C MET A 100 -1.69 -12.79 6.90
N MET A 101 -2.03 -11.63 6.35
CA MET A 101 -1.30 -10.40 6.64
C MET A 101 -1.69 -9.86 8.01
N TYR A 102 -0.68 -9.57 8.81
CA TYR A 102 -0.83 -8.96 10.12
C TYR A 102 -0.66 -7.44 10.04
N VAL A 103 -1.57 -6.71 10.65
CA VAL A 103 -1.55 -5.25 10.76
C VAL A 103 -1.06 -4.87 12.16
N PRO A 104 0.26 -4.66 12.35
CA PRO A 104 0.82 -4.45 13.70
C PRO A 104 0.36 -3.11 14.30
N HIS A 105 0.34 -2.07 13.49
CA HIS A 105 -0.09 -0.74 13.86
C HIS A 105 -0.76 -0.04 12.68
N THR A 106 -1.85 0.69 12.94
CA THR A 106 -2.53 1.51 11.93
C THR A 106 -3.35 2.63 12.57
N GLU A 107 -3.30 3.79 11.96
CA GLU A 107 -4.14 4.96 12.28
C GLU A 107 -5.20 5.17 11.17
N TYR A 108 -5.60 4.12 10.46
CA TYR A 108 -6.45 4.23 9.29
C TYR A 108 -7.78 4.94 9.56
N LYS A 109 -8.45 4.63 10.67
CA LYS A 109 -9.70 5.33 11.06
C LYS A 109 -9.48 6.83 11.27
N LYS A 110 -8.40 7.17 11.97
CA LYS A 110 -8.04 8.56 12.22
C LYS A 110 -7.69 9.31 10.92
N THR A 111 -6.97 8.64 10.02
CA THR A 111 -6.65 9.21 8.70
C THR A 111 -7.91 9.50 7.89
N LEU A 112 -8.87 8.56 7.84
CA LEU A 112 -10.15 8.77 7.17
C LEU A 112 -10.94 9.92 7.78
N GLN A 113 -11.06 9.97 9.11
CA GLN A 113 -11.78 11.02 9.80
C GLN A 113 -11.12 12.38 9.55
N THR A 114 -9.80 12.48 9.72
CA THR A 114 -9.07 13.73 9.49
C THR A 114 -9.23 14.24 8.05
N ALA A 115 -9.18 13.33 7.06
CA ALA A 115 -9.40 13.70 5.66
C ALA A 115 -10.82 14.23 5.43
N ALA A 116 -11.82 13.58 6.03
CA ALA A 116 -13.22 13.99 5.96
C ALA A 116 -13.44 15.37 6.61
N ASP A 117 -12.88 15.58 7.79
CA ASP A 117 -12.97 16.86 8.53
C ASP A 117 -12.32 17.99 7.73
N ASN A 118 -11.12 17.77 7.18
CA ASN A 118 -10.37 18.77 6.43
C ASN A 118 -11.08 19.21 5.13
N CYS A 119 -11.86 18.33 4.51
CA CYS A 119 -12.61 18.67 3.30
C CYS A 119 -14.08 19.04 3.58
N ASP A 120 -14.49 19.05 4.86
CA ASP A 120 -15.88 19.29 5.27
C ASP A 120 -16.87 18.33 4.59
N PHE A 121 -16.51 17.02 4.63
CA PHE A 121 -17.21 15.96 3.90
C PHE A 121 -18.70 15.88 4.27
N GLU A 122 -19.03 15.85 5.55
CA GLU A 122 -20.39 15.65 6.04
C GLU A 122 -21.36 16.80 5.63
N ASN A 123 -20.85 18.01 5.48
CA ASN A 123 -21.64 19.15 5.03
C ASN A 123 -21.74 19.22 3.50
N LYS A 124 -20.82 18.60 2.76
CA LYS A 124 -20.77 18.64 1.31
C LYS A 124 -21.39 17.42 0.64
N TYR A 125 -21.27 16.24 1.24
CA TYR A 125 -21.74 15.00 0.63
C TYR A 125 -23.27 15.03 0.36
N GLY A 126 -23.63 14.89 -0.92
CA GLY A 126 -25.02 14.94 -1.39
C GLY A 126 -25.69 16.30 -1.35
N LYS A 127 -24.95 17.39 -1.05
CA LYS A 127 -25.51 18.75 -0.89
C LYS A 127 -24.87 19.78 -1.82
N LEU A 128 -23.87 19.39 -2.60
CA LEU A 128 -23.18 20.27 -3.54
C LEU A 128 -24.06 20.55 -4.77
N PRO A 129 -23.88 21.71 -5.42
CA PRO A 129 -24.62 22.06 -6.63
C PRO A 129 -24.26 21.13 -7.80
N PHE A 130 -25.09 21.15 -8.84
CA PHE A 130 -24.83 20.35 -10.04
C PHE A 130 -23.45 20.66 -10.65
N GLY A 131 -22.71 19.60 -10.95
CA GLY A 131 -21.35 19.67 -11.48
C GLY A 131 -20.25 19.65 -10.42
N GLU A 132 -20.59 19.68 -9.14
CA GLU A 132 -19.65 19.55 -8.04
C GLU A 132 -19.89 18.25 -7.26
N GLY A 133 -18.81 17.67 -6.73
CA GLY A 133 -18.89 16.42 -5.97
C GLY A 133 -17.75 16.30 -4.95
N VAL A 134 -18.03 15.60 -3.88
CA VAL A 134 -17.02 15.17 -2.91
C VAL A 134 -17.13 13.66 -2.74
N GLY A 135 -15.98 12.98 -2.72
CA GLY A 135 -15.88 11.55 -2.49
C GLY A 135 -14.81 11.23 -1.46
N ILE A 136 -14.93 10.07 -0.83
CA ILE A 136 -13.92 9.55 0.09
C ILE A 136 -13.63 8.09 -0.25
N SER A 137 -12.37 7.74 -0.31
CA SER A 137 -11.91 6.37 -0.49
C SER A 137 -10.73 6.08 0.42
N GLY A 138 -10.46 4.81 0.66
CA GLY A 138 -9.34 4.40 1.47
C GLY A 138 -8.37 3.49 0.73
N GLY A 139 -7.10 3.56 1.09
CA GLY A 139 -6.06 2.69 0.55
C GLY A 139 -5.18 2.14 1.64
N TYR A 140 -4.64 0.97 1.39
CA TYR A 140 -3.65 0.33 2.24
C TYR A 140 -2.66 -0.39 1.33
N TYR A 141 -1.40 -0.32 1.68
CA TYR A 141 -0.36 -1.07 0.97
C TYR A 141 0.60 -1.70 1.96
N ILE A 142 1.20 -2.80 1.58
CA ILE A 142 2.22 -3.45 2.41
C ILE A 142 3.55 -2.75 2.23
N SER A 143 4.34 -2.76 3.31
CA SER A 143 5.76 -2.47 3.29
C SER A 143 6.52 -3.76 3.61
N GLY A 144 7.65 -4.00 2.96
CA GLY A 144 8.35 -5.27 3.09
C GLY A 144 7.66 -6.40 2.31
N THR A 145 7.70 -6.33 1.04
CA THR A 145 6.82 -7.01 0.07
C THR A 145 6.98 -8.51 -0.03
N SER A 146 8.10 -9.07 0.36
CA SER A 146 8.39 -10.50 0.19
C SER A 146 7.56 -11.42 1.07
N TYR A 147 6.98 -10.92 2.13
CA TYR A 147 6.28 -11.75 3.12
C TYR A 147 5.12 -12.58 2.53
N THR A 148 4.34 -12.00 1.63
CA THR A 148 3.19 -12.68 1.01
C THR A 148 3.57 -13.67 -0.07
N LEU A 149 4.75 -13.53 -0.69
CA LEU A 149 5.25 -14.42 -1.74
C LEU A 149 6.17 -15.51 -1.19
N TYR A 150 6.88 -15.21 -0.12
CA TYR A 150 7.88 -16.09 0.49
C TYR A 150 7.58 -16.32 1.96
N LEU A 151 6.52 -17.09 2.25
CA LEU A 151 6.10 -17.41 3.62
C LEU A 151 7.21 -18.03 4.49
N SER A 152 8.21 -18.65 3.87
CA SER A 152 9.39 -19.21 4.54
C SER A 152 10.50 -18.17 4.80
N TYR A 153 10.43 -17.01 4.19
CA TYR A 153 11.41 -15.94 4.36
C TYR A 153 10.89 -14.88 5.33
N LYS A 154 11.65 -14.61 6.37
CA LYS A 154 11.40 -13.42 7.18
C LYS A 154 11.89 -12.20 6.40
N PRO A 155 11.04 -11.23 6.09
CA PRO A 155 11.49 -9.97 5.49
C PRO A 155 12.56 -9.35 6.40
N HIS A 156 13.66 -8.97 5.83
CA HIS A 156 14.71 -8.29 6.56
C HIS A 156 15.42 -7.28 5.65
N THR A 157 15.87 -6.23 6.23
CA THR A 157 16.65 -5.18 5.60
C THR A 157 17.93 -4.99 6.38
N VAL A 158 19.01 -4.76 5.69
CA VAL A 158 20.31 -4.44 6.27
C VAL A 158 20.68 -3.02 5.88
N ALA A 159 21.14 -2.24 6.84
CA ALA A 159 21.69 -0.93 6.59
C ALA A 159 23.09 -0.81 7.22
N ASN A 160 24.03 -0.23 6.51
CA ASN A 160 25.36 0.09 7.00
C ASN A 160 25.51 1.61 7.10
N VAL A 161 25.93 2.08 8.25
CA VAL A 161 26.18 3.50 8.48
C VAL A 161 27.68 3.72 8.64
N LYS A 162 28.24 4.63 7.85
CA LYS A 162 29.63 5.05 7.95
C LYS A 162 29.69 6.53 8.36
N ILE A 163 30.43 6.84 9.42
CA ILE A 163 30.65 8.21 9.88
C ILE A 163 32.06 8.62 9.45
N GLU A 164 32.16 9.65 8.63
CA GLU A 164 33.40 10.16 8.08
C GLU A 164 33.64 11.60 8.59
N GLY A 165 34.15 11.73 9.81
CA GLY A 165 34.36 13.03 10.44
C GLY A 165 33.11 13.70 10.99
N GLU A 166 33.18 14.98 11.31
CA GLU A 166 32.05 15.75 11.78
C GLU A 166 31.07 16.01 10.63
N ASN A 167 29.81 15.74 10.84
CA ASN A 167 28.70 16.02 9.89
C ASN A 167 28.81 15.36 8.49
N ASN A 168 29.48 14.21 8.37
CA ASN A 168 29.51 13.44 7.14
C ASN A 168 29.14 11.99 7.43
N VAL A 169 27.88 11.65 7.22
CA VAL A 169 27.33 10.32 7.42
C VAL A 169 26.95 9.73 6.08
N VAL A 170 27.37 8.50 5.81
CA VAL A 170 26.99 7.75 4.63
C VAL A 170 26.16 6.55 5.06
N LEU A 171 24.92 6.47 4.57
CA LEU A 171 24.00 5.36 4.78
C LEU A 171 23.96 4.49 3.52
N TYR A 172 24.36 3.24 3.63
CA TYR A 172 24.22 2.24 2.58
C TYR A 172 23.00 1.36 2.88
N CYS A 173 22.03 1.32 1.96
CA CYS A 173 20.81 0.52 2.10
C CYS A 173 20.35 0.03 0.72
N GLY A 174 19.50 -1.00 0.70
CA GLY A 174 18.92 -1.54 -0.53
C GLY A 174 17.59 -0.90 -0.94
N ALA A 175 17.04 -0.03 -0.12
CA ALA A 175 15.76 0.65 -0.38
C ALA A 175 15.86 1.57 -1.59
N THR A 176 15.30 1.13 -2.74
CA THR A 176 15.38 1.87 -3.99
C THR A 176 14.26 2.90 -4.09
N ASP A 177 14.61 4.15 -4.40
CA ASP A 177 13.63 5.19 -4.68
C ASP A 177 13.06 5.04 -6.09
N ILE A 178 11.75 4.88 -6.18
CA ILE A 178 10.96 4.81 -7.42
C ILE A 178 9.93 5.95 -7.50
N GLY A 179 10.19 7.04 -6.78
CA GLY A 179 9.33 8.22 -6.69
C GLY A 179 8.52 8.32 -5.39
N GLN A 180 8.72 7.40 -4.43
CA GLN A 180 8.07 7.44 -3.11
C GLN A 180 8.86 8.25 -2.07
N GLY A 181 10.08 8.72 -2.39
CA GLY A 181 10.91 9.49 -1.49
C GLY A 181 11.72 8.66 -0.50
N ALA A 182 12.04 7.40 -0.83
CA ALA A 182 12.77 6.50 0.06
C ALA A 182 14.11 7.07 0.52
N ASP A 183 14.91 7.61 -0.40
CA ASP A 183 16.22 8.15 -0.07
C ASP A 183 16.13 9.24 1.01
N MET A 184 15.15 10.15 0.89
CA MET A 184 14.93 11.21 1.87
C MET A 184 14.47 10.66 3.22
N VAL A 185 13.54 9.71 3.23
CA VAL A 185 13.03 9.08 4.45
C VAL A 185 14.15 8.34 5.18
N MET A 186 14.98 7.59 4.46
CA MET A 186 16.10 6.87 5.03
C MET A 186 17.14 7.83 5.63
N ALA A 187 17.41 8.96 4.96
CA ALA A 187 18.29 10.01 5.51
C ALA A 187 17.72 10.60 6.79
N GLN A 188 16.43 10.91 6.84
CA GLN A 188 15.76 11.45 8.02
C GLN A 188 15.81 10.48 9.21
N MET A 189 15.51 9.20 8.99
CA MET A 189 15.54 8.16 10.03
C MET A 189 16.94 7.99 10.61
N ALA A 190 17.97 7.95 9.76
CA ALA A 190 19.35 7.88 10.21
C ALA A 190 19.77 9.14 10.98
N ALA A 191 19.42 10.31 10.47
CA ALA A 191 19.73 11.59 11.08
C ALA A 191 19.11 11.74 12.47
N GLU A 192 17.83 11.40 12.63
CA GLU A 192 17.15 11.42 13.92
C GLU A 192 17.78 10.47 14.93
N THR A 193 18.15 9.27 14.48
CA THR A 193 18.80 8.26 15.34
C THR A 193 20.19 8.69 15.81
N LEU A 194 20.94 9.38 14.94
CA LEU A 194 22.31 9.81 15.21
C LEU A 194 22.41 11.19 15.84
N GLY A 195 21.33 11.96 15.86
CA GLY A 195 21.32 13.35 16.35
C GLY A 195 22.03 14.33 15.42
N VAL A 196 22.03 14.08 14.11
CA VAL A 196 22.60 14.94 13.07
C VAL A 196 21.49 15.52 12.18
N ARG A 197 21.83 16.43 11.27
CA ARG A 197 20.84 16.93 10.31
C ARG A 197 20.69 15.97 9.14
N SER A 198 19.52 15.92 8.53
CA SER A 198 19.26 15.06 7.36
C SER A 198 20.13 15.41 6.16
N GLU A 199 20.52 16.68 6.03
CA GLU A 199 21.41 17.17 4.96
C GLU A 199 22.85 16.63 5.11
N ASP A 200 23.23 16.21 6.30
CA ASP A 200 24.55 15.64 6.60
C ASP A 200 24.59 14.12 6.33
N VAL A 201 23.46 13.50 5.93
CA VAL A 201 23.35 12.08 5.61
C VAL A 201 23.25 11.86 4.11
N LYS A 202 24.28 11.27 3.52
CA LYS A 202 24.27 10.80 2.13
C LYS A 202 23.76 9.38 2.05
N VAL A 203 22.71 9.12 1.25
CA VAL A 203 22.19 7.78 1.02
C VAL A 203 22.80 7.18 -0.24
N VAL A 204 23.25 5.94 -0.16
CA VAL A 204 23.72 5.11 -1.27
C VAL A 204 22.83 3.89 -1.34
N SER A 205 21.87 3.90 -2.28
CA SER A 205 20.80 2.89 -2.39
C SER A 205 20.76 2.18 -3.76
N ARG A 206 21.44 2.71 -4.76
CA ARG A 206 21.34 2.24 -6.17
C ARG A 206 22.66 1.77 -6.75
N ASP A 207 23.50 1.19 -5.93
CA ASP A 207 24.80 0.66 -6.31
C ASP A 207 24.88 -0.80 -5.90
N THR A 208 25.01 -1.70 -6.87
CA THR A 208 25.01 -3.16 -6.65
C THR A 208 26.24 -3.68 -5.91
N GLU A 209 27.31 -2.90 -5.82
CA GLU A 209 28.52 -3.25 -5.06
C GLU A 209 28.47 -2.73 -3.62
N LEU A 210 27.82 -1.58 -3.40
CA LEU A 210 27.83 -0.88 -2.12
C LEU A 210 26.52 -1.01 -1.35
N ALA A 211 25.38 -1.11 -2.05
CA ALA A 211 24.09 -1.22 -1.41
C ALA A 211 23.92 -2.59 -0.71
N THR A 212 23.30 -2.56 0.44
CA THR A 212 23.00 -3.76 1.20
C THR A 212 21.78 -4.48 0.63
N PHE A 213 21.59 -5.73 1.05
CA PHE A 213 20.43 -6.51 0.63
C PHE A 213 19.13 -5.92 1.22
N ASP A 214 18.12 -5.81 0.37
CA ASP A 214 16.75 -5.45 0.72
C ASP A 214 15.77 -6.22 -0.16
N LEU A 215 14.63 -6.58 0.40
CA LEU A 215 13.56 -7.25 -0.34
C LEU A 215 12.46 -6.29 -0.81
N GLY A 216 12.59 -5.02 -0.54
CA GLY A 216 11.67 -3.95 -0.93
C GLY A 216 10.63 -3.58 0.11
#